data_e3c90c5e20bd62d0b34c647bd60c190e
#
_entry.id   e3c90c5e20bd62d0b34c647bd60c190e
#
_cell.length_a   1.000
_cell.length_b   1.000
_cell.length_c   1.000
_cell.angle_alpha   90.00
_cell.angle_beta   90.00
_cell.angle_gamma   90.00
#
_symmetry.space_group_name_H-M   'P 1'
#
loop_
_entity.id
_entity.type
_entity.pdbx_description
1 polymer ?
#
loop_
_entity_poly.entity_id
_entity_poly.type
_entity_poly.pdbx_seq_one_letter_code
_entity_poly.pdbx_strand_id
1 'polypeptide(L)'
;MDFLEALEWRYATKRMNGKSLPEGTLERILEATRLAPSSYGLQPYTIKVISDRSLLDRIHEDAAPQPQVKECSHLLVFATKTDLDDSTVDHYIEL
;
A
#
# COMPACT_ATOMS: atom_id res chain seq x y z
N MET A 1 -13.46 9.33 15.92
CA MET A 1 -13.96 9.47 14.52
C MET A 1 -14.58 8.16 14.13
N ASP A 2 -15.85 8.15 13.77
CA ASP A 2 -16.47 6.92 13.30
C ASP A 2 -16.14 6.65 11.82
N PHE A 3 -16.64 5.54 11.29
CA PHE A 3 -16.29 5.10 9.93
C PHE A 3 -16.75 6.10 8.85
N LEU A 4 -17.96 6.64 8.98
CA LEU A 4 -18.46 7.61 8.02
C LEU A 4 -17.69 8.92 8.08
N GLU A 5 -17.41 9.40 9.28
CA GLU A 5 -16.58 10.60 9.46
C GLU A 5 -15.20 10.41 8.85
N ALA A 6 -14.61 9.23 9.04
CA ALA A 6 -13.29 8.93 8.46
C ALA A 6 -13.33 8.95 6.94
N LEU A 7 -14.38 8.39 6.32
CA LEU A 7 -14.54 8.41 4.86
C LEU A 7 -14.71 9.84 4.33
N GLU A 8 -15.45 10.67 5.04
CA GLU A 8 -15.64 12.07 4.64
C GLU A 8 -14.37 12.89 4.85
N TRP A 9 -13.61 12.59 5.89
CA TRP A 9 -12.38 13.30 6.21
C TRP A 9 -11.23 12.99 5.26
N ARG A 10 -11.15 11.77 4.73
CA ARG A 10 -10.01 11.36 3.91
C ARG A 10 -9.85 12.23 2.67
N TYR A 11 -8.63 12.39 2.22
CA TYR A 11 -8.30 13.19 1.06
C TYR A 11 -7.07 12.57 0.37
N ALA A 12 -7.09 12.49 -0.96
CA ALA A 12 -5.94 12.03 -1.72
C ALA A 12 -4.92 13.17 -1.86
N THR A 13 -4.06 13.30 -0.89
CA THR A 13 -3.09 14.37 -0.81
C THR A 13 -2.12 14.33 -1.99
N LYS A 14 -1.90 15.48 -2.63
CA LYS A 14 -1.03 15.57 -3.81
C LYS A 14 0.40 15.94 -3.46
N ARG A 15 0.63 16.56 -2.31
CA ARG A 15 1.97 16.94 -1.85
C ARG A 15 2.20 16.43 -0.44
N MET A 16 3.44 16.03 -0.16
CA MET A 16 3.83 15.58 1.17
C MET A 16 4.82 16.57 1.76
N ASN A 17 5.00 16.53 3.08
CA ASN A 17 5.86 17.50 3.78
C ASN A 17 7.29 16.98 3.98
N GLY A 18 7.62 15.81 3.48
CA GLY A 18 8.95 15.21 3.61
C GLY A 18 9.27 14.65 4.98
N LYS A 19 8.34 14.70 5.93
CA LYS A 19 8.56 14.18 7.27
C LYS A 19 8.37 12.67 7.30
N SER A 20 9.13 12.00 8.17
CA SER A 20 8.96 10.58 8.43
C SER A 20 7.69 10.34 9.25
N LEU A 21 7.11 9.14 9.11
CA LEU A 21 5.97 8.75 9.93
C LEU A 21 6.39 8.60 11.39
N PRO A 22 5.49 8.91 12.35
CA PRO A 22 5.75 8.59 13.76
C PRO A 22 6.00 7.11 13.96
N GLU A 23 6.77 6.76 15.00
CA GLU A 23 7.06 5.37 15.34
C GLU A 23 5.77 4.57 15.51
N GLY A 24 5.74 3.38 14.94
CA GLY A 24 4.59 2.47 15.01
C GLY A 24 3.48 2.75 14.00
N THR A 25 3.51 3.89 13.31
CA THR A 25 2.45 4.25 12.36
C THR A 25 2.48 3.35 11.13
N LEU A 26 3.67 3.06 10.59
CA LEU A 26 3.79 2.19 9.41
C LEU A 26 3.22 0.81 9.71
N GLU A 27 3.53 0.24 10.87
CA GLU A 27 3.06 -1.07 11.27
C GLU A 27 1.53 -1.10 11.36
N ARG A 28 0.92 -0.02 11.86
CA ARG A 28 -0.54 0.07 11.93
C ARG A 28 -1.17 0.17 10.56
N ILE A 29 -0.54 0.90 9.64
CA ILE A 29 -1.02 1.00 8.26
C ILE A 29 -0.96 -0.37 7.58
N LEU A 30 0.15 -1.10 7.75
CA LEU A 30 0.30 -2.43 7.18
C LEU A 30 -0.72 -3.41 7.76
N GLU A 31 -0.99 -3.34 9.07
CA GLU A 31 -2.00 -4.17 9.69
C GLU A 31 -3.40 -3.85 9.17
N ALA A 32 -3.73 -2.57 9.02
CA ALA A 32 -5.01 -2.17 8.43
C ALA A 32 -5.14 -2.69 6.99
N THR A 33 -4.06 -2.67 6.23
CA THR A 33 -4.03 -3.21 4.87
C THR A 33 -4.26 -4.72 4.87
N ARG A 34 -3.63 -5.44 5.81
CA ARG A 34 -3.81 -6.88 5.94
C ARG A 34 -5.27 -7.25 6.23
N LEU A 35 -5.96 -6.43 7.02
CA LEU A 35 -7.34 -6.67 7.41
C LEU A 35 -8.36 -6.18 6.36
N ALA A 36 -7.91 -5.45 5.34
CA ALA A 36 -8.81 -4.94 4.31
C ALA A 36 -9.34 -6.08 3.44
N PRO A 37 -10.61 -6.01 3.03
CA PRO A 37 -11.19 -7.05 2.19
C PRO A 37 -10.52 -7.11 0.81
N SER A 38 -10.42 -8.32 0.27
CA SER A 38 -9.96 -8.55 -1.09
C SER A 38 -10.97 -9.44 -1.81
N SER A 39 -10.88 -9.53 -3.14
CA SER A 39 -11.79 -10.33 -3.93
C SER A 39 -11.72 -11.80 -3.48
N TYR A 40 -12.85 -12.35 -3.05
CA TYR A 40 -12.98 -13.71 -2.50
C TYR A 40 -12.05 -13.98 -1.32
N GLY A 41 -11.51 -12.96 -0.67
CA GLY A 41 -10.59 -13.14 0.45
C GLY A 41 -9.23 -13.73 0.08
N LEU A 42 -8.88 -13.78 -1.21
CA LEU A 42 -7.66 -14.45 -1.67
C LEU A 42 -6.38 -13.66 -1.40
N GLN A 43 -6.49 -12.35 -1.22
CA GLN A 43 -5.35 -11.45 -1.04
C GLN A 43 -4.24 -11.71 -2.08
N PRO A 44 -4.55 -11.62 -3.40
CA PRO A 44 -3.64 -12.04 -4.47
C PRO A 44 -2.59 -10.98 -4.78
N TYR A 45 -1.94 -10.44 -3.76
CA TYR A 45 -0.95 -9.38 -3.95
C TYR A 45 0.16 -9.51 -2.92
N THR A 46 1.30 -8.91 -3.25
CA THR A 46 2.42 -8.71 -2.35
C THR A 46 2.63 -7.22 -2.18
N ILE A 47 2.89 -6.78 -0.97
CA ILE A 47 3.15 -5.36 -0.70
C ILE A 47 4.65 -5.16 -0.55
N LYS A 48 5.20 -4.28 -1.38
CA LYS A 48 6.59 -3.83 -1.28
C LYS A 48 6.59 -2.49 -0.57
N VAL A 49 7.33 -2.39 0.53
CA VAL A 49 7.45 -1.14 1.29
C VAL A 49 8.81 -0.53 0.97
N ILE A 50 8.81 0.65 0.38
CA ILE A 50 10.02 1.32 -0.08
C ILE A 50 10.21 2.61 0.69
N SER A 51 11.37 2.73 1.37
CA SER A 51 11.73 3.93 2.13
C SER A 51 13.09 4.49 1.74
N ASP A 52 13.84 3.80 0.89
CA ASP A 52 15.14 4.26 0.40
C ASP A 52 14.96 5.49 -0.47
N ARG A 53 15.52 6.64 -0.05
CA ARG A 53 15.34 7.90 -0.75
C ARG A 53 15.86 7.85 -2.18
N SER A 54 16.99 7.22 -2.42
CA SER A 54 17.53 7.15 -3.78
C SER A 54 16.68 6.28 -4.69
N LEU A 55 16.10 5.20 -4.16
CA LEU A 55 15.18 4.36 -4.93
C LEU A 55 13.87 5.10 -5.22
N LEU A 56 13.33 5.83 -4.25
CA LEU A 56 12.12 6.64 -4.46
C LEU A 56 12.35 7.71 -5.53
N ASP A 57 13.51 8.36 -5.54
CA ASP A 57 13.83 9.34 -6.56
C ASP A 57 13.90 8.70 -7.95
N ARG A 58 14.46 7.50 -8.06
CA ARG A 58 14.52 6.77 -9.34
C ARG A 58 13.14 6.36 -9.83
N ILE A 59 12.28 5.90 -8.92
CA ILE A 59 10.90 5.54 -9.27
C ILE A 59 10.16 6.78 -9.76
N HIS A 60 10.36 7.91 -9.11
CA HIS A 60 9.76 9.17 -9.53
C HIS A 60 10.19 9.56 -10.95
N GLU A 61 11.48 9.44 -11.26
CA GLU A 61 11.99 9.80 -12.59
C GLU A 61 11.53 8.82 -13.67
N ASP A 62 11.60 7.52 -13.40
CA ASP A 62 11.53 6.51 -14.45
C ASP A 62 10.13 5.91 -14.63
N ALA A 63 9.28 5.94 -13.60
CA ALA A 63 8.02 5.20 -13.63
C ALA A 63 6.80 6.02 -13.23
N ALA A 64 6.89 6.84 -12.20
CA ALA A 64 5.74 7.51 -11.61
C ALA A 64 6.10 8.96 -11.22
N PRO A 65 6.06 9.90 -12.17
CA PRO A 65 6.53 11.28 -11.93
C PRO A 65 5.53 12.13 -11.15
N GLN A 66 4.98 11.60 -10.07
CA GLN A 66 4.06 12.32 -9.20
C GLN A 66 4.80 12.81 -7.96
N PRO A 67 4.50 14.03 -7.47
CA PRO A 67 5.21 14.57 -6.30
C PRO A 67 5.14 13.66 -5.07
N GLN A 68 4.03 12.95 -4.88
CA GLN A 68 3.87 12.07 -3.74
C GLN A 68 4.96 11.00 -3.67
N VAL A 69 5.36 10.46 -4.82
CA VAL A 69 6.37 9.39 -4.87
C VAL A 69 7.72 9.89 -4.39
N LYS A 70 8.08 11.12 -4.74
CA LYS A 70 9.35 11.71 -4.34
C LYS A 70 9.34 12.19 -2.89
N GLU A 71 8.22 12.70 -2.42
CA GLU A 71 8.11 13.40 -1.15
C GLU A 71 7.68 12.51 0.02
N CYS A 72 7.16 11.32 -0.24
CA CYS A 72 6.65 10.44 0.81
C CYS A 72 7.77 9.86 1.68
N SER A 73 7.43 9.47 2.91
CA SER A 73 8.35 8.72 3.76
C SER A 73 8.45 7.26 3.31
N HIS A 74 7.32 6.68 2.92
CA HIS A 74 7.24 5.29 2.48
C HIS A 74 6.30 5.19 1.30
N LEU A 75 6.68 4.39 0.31
CA LEU A 75 5.85 4.05 -0.83
C LEU A 75 5.45 2.59 -0.69
N LEU A 76 4.15 2.31 -0.73
CA LEU A 76 3.64 0.95 -0.73
C LEU A 76 3.26 0.58 -2.16
N VAL A 77 3.92 -0.44 -2.69
CA VAL A 77 3.66 -0.94 -4.04
C VAL A 77 2.93 -2.27 -3.92
N PHE A 78 1.72 -2.32 -4.45
CA PHE A 78 0.90 -3.53 -4.45
C PHE A 78 1.16 -4.28 -5.75
N ALA A 79 1.90 -5.38 -5.66
CA ALA A 79 2.19 -6.21 -6.81
C ALA A 79 1.19 -7.35 -6.86
N THR A 80 0.36 -7.37 -7.89
CA THR A 80 -0.66 -8.40 -8.03
C THR A 80 -0.07 -9.67 -8.61
N LYS A 81 -0.65 -10.82 -8.22
CA LYS A 81 -0.28 -12.09 -8.83
C LYS A 81 -0.93 -12.19 -10.21
N THR A 82 -0.17 -12.67 -11.18
CA THR A 82 -0.65 -12.86 -12.55
C THR A 82 -1.00 -14.31 -12.82
N ASP A 83 -0.76 -15.21 -11.87
CA ASP A 83 -0.90 -16.66 -12.01
C ASP A 83 -2.00 -17.22 -11.11
N LEU A 84 -3.07 -16.44 -10.89
CA LEU A 84 -4.24 -16.94 -10.16
C LEU A 84 -4.94 -18.03 -10.96
N ASP A 85 -5.03 -19.22 -10.38
CA ASP A 85 -5.65 -20.38 -11.00
C ASP A 85 -6.43 -21.20 -9.95
N ASP A 86 -6.97 -22.34 -10.38
CA ASP A 86 -7.75 -23.19 -9.50
C ASP A 86 -6.94 -23.70 -8.31
N SER A 87 -5.65 -23.94 -8.48
CA SER A 87 -4.81 -24.40 -7.37
C SER A 87 -4.64 -23.34 -6.29
N THR A 88 -4.59 -22.07 -6.67
CA THR A 88 -4.55 -20.97 -5.72
C THR A 88 -5.83 -20.91 -4.89
N VAL A 89 -6.99 -21.06 -5.55
CA VAL A 89 -8.28 -21.09 -4.88
C VAL A 89 -8.37 -22.29 -3.96
N ASP A 90 -7.99 -23.47 -4.44
CA ASP A 90 -8.02 -24.71 -3.65
C ASP A 90 -7.16 -24.59 -2.39
N HIS A 91 -5.99 -23.99 -2.50
CA HIS A 91 -5.11 -23.79 -1.37
C HIS A 91 -5.80 -22.97 -0.25
N TYR A 92 -6.51 -21.92 -0.62
CA TYR A 92 -7.23 -21.09 0.36
C TYR A 92 -8.44 -21.82 0.96
N ILE A 93 -9.11 -22.63 0.18
CA ILE A 93 -10.26 -23.41 0.68
C ILE A 93 -9.81 -24.48 1.68
N GLU A 94 -8.66 -25.10 1.46
CA GLU A 94 -8.12 -26.14 2.34
C GLU A 94 -7.59 -25.60 3.68
N LEU A 95 -7.33 -24.30 3.76
CA LEU A 95 -6.87 -23.70 5.00
C LEU A 95 -7.98 -23.56 6.00
#